data_5e66847d96b6543dbcef6eb44dc8ae28
#
_entry.id   5e66847d96b6543dbcef6eb44dc8ae28
#
_cell.length_a   1.000
_cell.length_b   1.000
_cell.length_c   1.000
_cell.angle_alpha   90.00
_cell.angle_beta   90.00
_cell.angle_gamma   90.00
#
_symmetry.space_group_name_H-M   'P 1'
#
loop_
_entity.id
_entity.type
_entity.pdbx_description
1 polymer ?
#
loop_
_entity_poly.entity_id
_entity_poly.type
_entity_poly.pdbx_seq_one_letter_code
_entity_poly.pdbx_strand_id
1 'polypeptide(L)'
;MSTVPPGPVPPPNPLPWEARESRGLIAAFFDTLGLLVTRPAEAWERMRETGDTTSPLLFGVAVCWLSTAVQGILIRAVGMPMLPPFLERRFGQWAAFGGGIFAVKLILAPIFIAIALFIGAAILHVCCMLVGALQNSRSGFEGSLRAVCYSEVSSLASIVPVVGPLVAVVWWIVLAVQGIERLHHTTSGKAVAAVLIPVVVCCGGLMLILLVAGAALLTRFGHH
;
A
#
# COMPACT_ATOMS: atom_id res chain seq x y z
N MET A 1 -32.79 9.95 29.68
CA MET A 1 -31.38 10.35 29.56
C MET A 1 -30.66 9.22 28.84
N SER A 2 -30.35 9.42 27.58
CA SER A 2 -29.64 8.42 26.74
C SER A 2 -28.15 8.52 27.08
N THR A 3 -27.62 7.58 27.85
CA THR A 3 -26.19 7.46 28.11
C THR A 3 -25.54 6.84 26.89
N VAL A 4 -25.07 7.69 25.96
CA VAL A 4 -24.15 7.24 24.92
C VAL A 4 -22.90 6.68 25.62
N PRO A 5 -22.51 5.42 25.37
CA PRO A 5 -21.31 4.89 25.98
C PRO A 5 -20.10 5.76 25.57
N PRO A 6 -19.17 6.04 26.48
CA PRO A 6 -17.99 6.82 26.15
C PRO A 6 -17.26 6.16 24.99
N GLY A 7 -16.95 6.94 23.95
CA GLY A 7 -16.16 6.49 22.81
C GLY A 7 -14.78 5.98 23.25
N PRO A 8 -14.08 5.21 22.43
CA PRO A 8 -12.76 4.69 22.76
C PRO A 8 -11.82 5.83 23.15
N VAL A 9 -11.20 5.70 24.33
CA VAL A 9 -10.26 6.70 24.85
C VAL A 9 -9.05 6.72 23.92
N PRO A 10 -8.70 7.87 23.33
CA PRO A 10 -7.55 7.97 22.46
C PRO A 10 -6.27 7.62 23.26
N PRO A 11 -5.25 7.00 22.61
CA PRO A 11 -3.99 6.73 23.28
C PRO A 11 -3.38 8.04 23.80
N PRO A 12 -2.64 8.00 24.93
CA PRO A 12 -2.10 9.20 25.58
C PRO A 12 -1.14 10.00 24.68
N ASN A 13 -0.58 9.39 23.67
CA ASN A 13 0.27 10.02 22.66
C ASN A 13 -0.12 9.50 21.26
N PRO A 14 -1.16 10.06 20.62
CA PRO A 14 -1.66 9.57 19.36
C PRO A 14 -0.64 9.77 18.24
N LEU A 15 -0.79 8.98 17.17
CA LEU A 15 0.03 9.14 15.96
C LEU A 15 -0.05 10.59 15.47
N PRO A 16 1.07 11.25 15.10
CA PRO A 16 1.06 12.65 14.71
C PRO A 16 0.04 13.00 13.63
N TRP A 17 -0.14 12.15 12.63
CA TRP A 17 -1.13 12.32 11.57
C TRP A 17 -2.58 12.29 12.09
N GLU A 18 -2.87 11.46 13.06
CA GLU A 18 -4.20 11.39 13.69
C GLU A 18 -4.48 12.59 14.61
N ALA A 19 -3.42 13.33 15.00
CA ALA A 19 -3.49 14.56 15.79
C ALA A 19 -3.15 15.83 14.95
N ARG A 20 -3.29 15.76 13.61
CA ARG A 20 -2.87 16.83 12.68
C ARG A 20 -3.56 18.18 12.89
N GLU A 21 -4.76 18.19 13.49
CA GLU A 21 -5.48 19.43 13.78
C GLU A 21 -4.72 20.31 14.78
N SER A 22 -4.01 19.69 15.74
CA SER A 22 -3.23 20.41 16.76
C SER A 22 -1.78 20.68 16.34
N ARG A 23 -1.22 19.88 15.39
CA ARG A 23 0.19 19.94 15.02
C ARG A 23 0.45 20.62 13.68
N GLY A 24 -0.58 20.77 12.87
CA GLY A 24 -0.47 21.20 11.47
C GLY A 24 -0.22 20.02 10.52
N LEU A 25 -0.79 20.12 9.31
CA LEU A 25 -0.88 19.03 8.35
C LEU A 25 0.50 18.52 7.90
N ILE A 26 1.39 19.44 7.54
CA ILE A 26 2.71 19.11 6.97
C ILE A 26 3.61 18.47 8.03
N ALA A 27 3.69 19.07 9.21
CA ALA A 27 4.49 18.54 10.32
C ALA A 27 3.98 17.14 10.72
N ALA A 28 2.67 16.98 10.89
CA ALA A 28 2.07 15.70 11.24
C ALA A 28 2.33 14.60 10.19
N PHE A 29 2.33 14.95 8.90
CA PHE A 29 2.64 14.01 7.81
C PHE A 29 4.08 13.51 7.91
N PHE A 30 5.06 14.42 7.96
CA PHE A 30 6.47 14.03 8.00
C PHE A 30 6.88 13.37 9.32
N ASP A 31 6.32 13.79 10.45
CA ASP A 31 6.54 13.14 11.75
C ASP A 31 6.03 11.70 11.75
N THR A 32 4.83 11.46 11.19
CA THR A 32 4.26 10.11 11.08
C THR A 32 5.09 9.24 10.12
N LEU A 33 5.48 9.81 8.98
CA LEU A 33 6.33 9.13 8.02
C LEU A 33 7.67 8.75 8.64
N GLY A 34 8.34 9.69 9.32
CA GLY A 34 9.58 9.44 10.05
C GLY A 34 9.43 8.36 11.12
N LEU A 35 8.32 8.37 11.87
CA LEU A 35 8.05 7.38 12.90
C LEU A 35 7.85 5.98 12.33
N LEU A 36 7.07 5.83 11.24
CA LEU A 36 6.84 4.56 10.57
C LEU A 36 8.10 3.98 9.93
N VAL A 37 9.00 4.85 9.44
CA VAL A 37 10.28 4.45 8.86
C VAL A 37 11.28 4.00 9.91
N THR A 38 11.40 4.77 11.01
CA THR A 38 12.49 4.57 11.98
C THR A 38 12.08 3.71 13.18
N ARG A 39 10.83 3.77 13.59
CA ARG A 39 10.28 3.10 14.78
C ARG A 39 8.86 2.58 14.52
N PRO A 40 8.70 1.60 13.59
CA PRO A 40 7.36 1.15 13.19
C PRO A 40 6.56 0.54 14.34
N ALA A 41 7.17 -0.22 15.22
CA ALA A 41 6.48 -0.80 16.38
C ALA A 41 5.83 0.28 17.26
N GLU A 42 6.57 1.35 17.56
CA GLU A 42 6.06 2.50 18.32
C GLU A 42 4.93 3.23 17.56
N ALA A 43 5.04 3.32 16.22
CA ALA A 43 3.98 3.91 15.41
C ALA A 43 2.68 3.11 15.53
N TRP A 44 2.74 1.79 15.46
CA TRP A 44 1.57 0.92 15.59
C TRP A 44 0.94 0.99 17.00
N GLU A 45 1.74 1.14 18.05
CA GLU A 45 1.24 1.32 19.41
C GLU A 45 0.47 2.63 19.64
N ARG A 46 0.83 3.67 18.90
CA ARG A 46 0.23 5.01 18.98
C ARG A 46 -1.05 5.17 18.14
N MET A 47 -1.34 4.21 17.27
CA MET A 47 -2.53 4.28 16.40
C MET A 47 -3.81 4.07 17.18
N ARG A 48 -4.85 4.79 16.78
CA ARG A 48 -6.22 4.51 17.21
C ARG A 48 -6.68 3.19 16.63
N GLU A 49 -7.37 2.39 17.40
CA GLU A 49 -7.90 1.12 16.92
C GLU A 49 -9.17 1.31 16.06
N THR A 50 -9.98 2.31 16.40
CA THR A 50 -11.30 2.57 15.76
C THR A 50 -11.62 4.06 15.73
N GLY A 51 -12.66 4.40 14.95
CA GLY A 51 -13.32 5.71 15.00
C GLY A 51 -12.87 6.72 13.95
N ASP A 52 -11.98 6.34 13.01
CA ASP A 52 -11.56 7.23 11.92
C ASP A 52 -10.97 6.44 10.75
N THR A 53 -11.75 6.24 9.72
CA THR A 53 -11.31 5.60 8.46
C THR A 53 -10.68 6.59 7.49
N THR A 54 -10.97 7.87 7.64
CA THR A 54 -10.54 8.91 6.70
C THR A 54 -9.06 9.24 6.85
N SER A 55 -8.57 9.35 8.09
CA SER A 55 -7.15 9.69 8.33
C SER A 55 -6.17 8.66 7.76
N PRO A 56 -6.31 7.33 8.01
CA PRO A 56 -5.42 6.36 7.39
C PRO A 56 -5.50 6.38 5.87
N LEU A 57 -6.70 6.49 5.30
CA LEU A 57 -6.88 6.53 3.86
C LEU A 57 -6.20 7.75 3.23
N LEU A 58 -6.38 8.94 3.79
CA LEU A 58 -5.72 10.16 3.31
C LEU A 58 -4.19 10.06 3.41
N PHE A 59 -3.67 9.47 4.48
CA PHE A 59 -2.23 9.24 4.62
C PHE A 59 -1.69 8.31 3.55
N GLY A 60 -2.32 7.15 3.38
CA GLY A 60 -1.91 6.16 2.36
C GLY A 60 -1.97 6.74 0.95
N VAL A 61 -3.05 7.46 0.62
CA VAL A 61 -3.20 8.15 -0.67
C VAL A 61 -2.08 9.18 -0.87
N ALA A 62 -1.79 10.01 0.13
CA ALA A 62 -0.76 11.04 0.03
C ALA A 62 0.64 10.43 -0.17
N VAL A 63 0.99 9.38 0.56
CA VAL A 63 2.28 8.69 0.44
C VAL A 63 2.42 8.02 -0.93
N CYS A 64 1.43 7.25 -1.36
CA CYS A 64 1.45 6.58 -2.67
C CYS A 64 1.50 7.59 -3.81
N TRP A 65 0.72 8.66 -3.72
CA TRP A 65 0.71 9.72 -4.72
C TRP A 65 2.06 10.42 -4.82
N LEU A 66 2.67 10.77 -3.67
CA LEU A 66 4.00 11.38 -3.62
C LEU A 66 5.06 10.45 -4.21
N SER A 67 5.07 9.17 -3.82
CA SER A 67 5.97 8.17 -4.39
C SER A 67 5.84 8.06 -5.90
N THR A 68 4.60 7.96 -6.40
CA THR A 68 4.31 7.87 -7.85
C THR A 68 4.76 9.11 -8.60
N ALA A 69 4.53 10.29 -8.03
CA ALA A 69 4.93 11.57 -8.63
C ALA A 69 6.46 11.67 -8.74
N VAL A 70 7.16 11.44 -7.62
CA VAL A 70 8.63 11.54 -7.57
C VAL A 70 9.27 10.49 -8.48
N GLN A 71 8.83 9.24 -8.41
CA GLN A 71 9.33 8.17 -9.28
C GLN A 71 9.11 8.49 -10.76
N GLY A 72 7.91 8.95 -11.13
CA GLY A 72 7.59 9.31 -12.52
C GLY A 72 8.41 10.48 -13.04
N ILE A 73 8.74 11.47 -12.20
CA ILE A 73 9.63 12.58 -12.55
C ILE A 73 11.06 12.08 -12.73
N LEU A 74 11.57 11.28 -11.78
CA LEU A 74 12.94 10.75 -11.83
C LEU A 74 13.18 9.88 -13.06
N ILE A 75 12.26 8.95 -13.38
CA ILE A 75 12.37 8.09 -14.56
C ILE A 75 12.47 8.93 -15.83
N ARG A 76 11.69 10.02 -15.93
CA ARG A 76 11.76 10.93 -17.08
C ARG A 76 13.03 11.76 -17.11
N ALA A 77 13.48 12.26 -15.96
CA ALA A 77 14.70 13.06 -15.85
C ALA A 77 15.95 12.26 -16.22
N VAL A 78 15.99 10.99 -15.87
CA VAL A 78 17.11 10.08 -16.18
C VAL A 78 17.01 9.50 -17.61
N GLY A 79 15.87 9.69 -18.28
CA GLY A 79 15.66 9.18 -19.65
C GLY A 79 15.57 7.65 -19.72
N MET A 80 15.19 6.99 -18.62
CA MET A 80 14.98 5.54 -18.62
C MET A 80 13.80 5.16 -19.52
N PRO A 81 13.95 4.16 -20.42
CA PRO A 81 12.83 3.70 -21.23
C PRO A 81 11.75 3.11 -20.32
N MET A 82 10.52 3.63 -20.46
CA MET A 82 9.36 3.13 -19.69
C MET A 82 8.87 1.76 -20.17
N LEU A 83 9.24 1.40 -21.39
CA LEU A 83 8.84 0.15 -22.04
C LEU A 83 10.08 -0.53 -22.63
N PRO A 84 10.07 -1.88 -22.71
CA PRO A 84 11.07 -2.59 -23.49
C PRO A 84 11.10 -2.10 -24.94
N PRO A 85 12.28 -2.05 -25.61
CA PRO A 85 12.43 -1.45 -26.95
C PRO A 85 11.48 -2.00 -28.03
N PHE A 86 11.06 -3.26 -27.89
CA PHE A 86 10.11 -3.88 -28.83
C PHE A 86 8.66 -3.36 -28.65
N LEU A 87 8.30 -2.96 -27.45
CA LEU A 87 7.01 -2.32 -27.19
C LEU A 87 7.03 -0.83 -27.52
N GLU A 88 8.18 -0.19 -27.32
CA GLU A 88 8.39 1.21 -27.68
C GLU A 88 8.21 1.43 -29.19
N ARG A 89 8.70 0.52 -30.04
CA ARG A 89 8.50 0.57 -31.49
C ARG A 89 7.02 0.44 -31.90
N ARG A 90 6.23 -0.31 -31.16
CA ARG A 90 4.82 -0.56 -31.48
C ARG A 90 3.89 0.50 -30.91
N PHE A 91 4.26 1.10 -29.79
CA PHE A 91 3.46 2.08 -29.06
C PHE A 91 4.12 3.46 -28.98
N GLY A 92 5.26 3.68 -29.63
CA GLY A 92 6.05 4.91 -29.55
C GLY A 92 5.31 6.18 -29.98
N GLN A 93 4.29 6.05 -30.84
CA GLN A 93 3.41 7.17 -31.18
C GLN A 93 2.61 7.66 -29.95
N TRP A 94 2.30 6.76 -29.02
CA TRP A 94 1.66 7.07 -27.75
C TRP A 94 2.64 7.64 -26.72
N ALA A 95 3.94 7.36 -26.86
CA ALA A 95 4.99 7.92 -25.99
C ALA A 95 5.20 9.43 -26.26
N ALA A 96 4.94 9.92 -27.49
CA ALA A 96 4.97 11.34 -27.80
C ALA A 96 3.91 12.15 -27.01
N PHE A 97 2.79 11.52 -26.64
CA PHE A 97 1.79 12.11 -25.73
C PHE A 97 2.15 11.93 -24.25
N GLY A 98 3.32 11.36 -23.93
CA GLY A 98 3.73 10.91 -22.60
C GLY A 98 3.67 11.96 -21.51
N GLY A 99 3.93 13.23 -21.81
CA GLY A 99 3.85 14.33 -20.86
C GLY A 99 2.42 14.64 -20.42
N GLY A 100 1.51 14.76 -21.37
CA GLY A 100 0.10 15.03 -21.13
C GLY A 100 -0.60 13.85 -20.43
N ILE A 101 -0.31 12.62 -20.87
CA ILE A 101 -0.85 11.40 -20.24
C ILE A 101 -0.33 11.27 -18.79
N PHE A 102 0.91 11.63 -18.53
CA PHE A 102 1.44 11.60 -17.16
C PHE A 102 0.74 12.60 -16.25
N ALA A 103 0.52 13.83 -16.72
CA ALA A 103 -0.20 14.84 -15.96
C ALA A 103 -1.63 14.37 -15.64
N VAL A 104 -2.36 13.83 -16.62
CA VAL A 104 -3.70 13.27 -16.41
C VAL A 104 -3.67 12.10 -15.41
N LYS A 105 -2.71 11.19 -15.55
CA LYS A 105 -2.53 10.09 -14.58
C LYS A 105 -2.27 10.63 -13.18
N LEU A 106 -1.43 11.64 -13.03
CA LEU A 106 -1.09 12.20 -11.72
C LEU A 106 -2.28 12.89 -11.05
N ILE A 107 -3.13 13.57 -11.84
CA ILE A 107 -4.36 14.21 -11.34
C ILE A 107 -5.40 13.16 -10.90
N LEU A 108 -5.54 12.07 -11.66
CA LEU A 108 -6.50 11.01 -11.36
C LEU A 108 -6.00 9.98 -10.35
N ALA A 109 -4.67 9.89 -10.16
CA ALA A 109 -4.04 8.91 -9.28
C ALA A 109 -4.64 8.84 -7.85
N PRO A 110 -4.93 9.96 -7.15
CA PRO A 110 -5.48 9.89 -5.82
C PRO A 110 -6.78 9.06 -5.73
N ILE A 111 -7.65 9.17 -6.74
CA ILE A 111 -8.91 8.43 -6.80
C ILE A 111 -8.64 6.93 -6.96
N PHE A 112 -7.79 6.56 -7.92
CA PHE A 112 -7.46 5.16 -8.17
C PHE A 112 -6.68 4.54 -7.01
N ILE A 113 -5.79 5.29 -6.38
CA ILE A 113 -5.05 4.87 -5.18
C ILE A 113 -6.03 4.61 -4.03
N ALA A 114 -6.98 5.52 -3.77
CA ALA A 114 -7.98 5.34 -2.72
C ALA A 114 -8.79 4.05 -2.93
N ILE A 115 -9.25 3.81 -4.17
CA ILE A 115 -9.98 2.59 -4.52
C ILE A 115 -9.10 1.35 -4.32
N ALA A 116 -7.85 1.40 -4.78
CA ALA A 116 -6.90 0.28 -4.66
C ALA A 116 -6.58 -0.06 -3.19
N LEU A 117 -6.37 0.95 -2.34
CA LEU A 117 -6.16 0.78 -0.90
C LEU A 117 -7.38 0.14 -0.23
N PHE A 118 -8.58 0.57 -0.61
CA PHE A 118 -9.81 0.01 -0.06
C PHE A 118 -10.01 -1.45 -0.48
N ILE A 119 -9.76 -1.77 -1.74
CA ILE A 119 -9.80 -3.16 -2.25
C ILE A 119 -8.71 -4.00 -1.60
N GLY A 120 -7.49 -3.50 -1.49
CA GLY A 120 -6.38 -4.19 -0.81
C GLY A 120 -6.69 -4.49 0.65
N ALA A 121 -7.28 -3.52 1.36
CA ALA A 121 -7.74 -3.72 2.73
C ALA A 121 -8.86 -4.76 2.84
N ALA A 122 -9.79 -4.80 1.88
CA ALA A 122 -10.86 -5.80 1.85
C ALA A 122 -10.30 -7.20 1.63
N ILE A 123 -9.36 -7.35 0.69
CA ILE A 123 -8.68 -8.64 0.44
C ILE A 123 -7.93 -9.09 1.70
N LEU A 124 -7.13 -8.20 2.30
CA LEU A 124 -6.39 -8.52 3.52
C LEU A 124 -7.33 -8.88 4.67
N HIS A 125 -8.45 -8.16 4.82
CA HIS A 125 -9.46 -8.45 5.83
C HIS A 125 -10.06 -9.84 5.68
N VAL A 126 -10.41 -10.23 4.45
CA VAL A 126 -10.89 -11.60 4.14
C VAL A 126 -9.82 -12.63 4.48
N CYS A 127 -8.56 -12.39 4.16
CA CYS A 127 -7.47 -13.29 4.54
C CYS A 127 -7.33 -13.39 6.07
N CYS A 128 -7.47 -12.28 6.80
CA CYS A 128 -7.50 -12.29 8.27
C CYS A 128 -8.67 -13.12 8.82
N MET A 129 -9.86 -13.07 8.18
CA MET A 129 -11.00 -13.92 8.54
C MET A 129 -10.66 -15.40 8.33
N LEU A 130 -10.10 -15.75 7.17
CA LEU A 130 -9.78 -17.13 6.81
C LEU A 130 -8.79 -17.79 7.78
N VAL A 131 -7.78 -17.04 8.23
CA VAL A 131 -6.78 -17.55 9.19
C VAL A 131 -7.21 -17.41 10.66
N GLY A 132 -8.41 -16.87 10.91
CA GLY A 132 -8.92 -16.66 12.26
C GLY A 132 -8.13 -15.59 13.05
N ALA A 133 -7.58 -14.59 12.35
CA ALA A 133 -6.85 -13.48 12.98
C ALA A 133 -7.77 -12.44 13.63
N LEU A 134 -9.08 -12.47 13.32
CA LEU A 134 -10.06 -11.49 13.81
C LEU A 134 -10.76 -11.88 15.10
N GLN A 135 -10.44 -13.02 15.71
CA GLN A 135 -11.16 -13.55 16.88
C GLN A 135 -11.15 -12.59 18.07
N ASN A 136 -10.06 -11.84 18.26
CA ASN A 136 -9.90 -10.87 19.36
C ASN A 136 -9.94 -9.42 18.86
N SER A 137 -10.27 -9.22 17.58
CA SER A 137 -10.24 -7.89 16.95
C SER A 137 -11.40 -7.03 17.46
N ARG A 138 -11.08 -5.80 17.86
CA ARG A 138 -12.03 -4.74 18.16
C ARG A 138 -12.18 -3.76 17.00
N SER A 139 -11.17 -3.71 16.12
CA SER A 139 -11.07 -2.75 15.02
C SER A 139 -11.80 -3.19 13.74
N GLY A 140 -12.12 -4.47 13.58
CA GLY A 140 -12.80 -4.99 12.40
C GLY A 140 -12.10 -4.60 11.10
N PHE A 141 -12.88 -4.24 10.07
CA PHE A 141 -12.36 -3.80 8.77
C PHE A 141 -11.46 -2.56 8.86
N GLU A 142 -11.77 -1.64 9.78
CA GLU A 142 -11.00 -0.41 9.98
C GLU A 142 -9.54 -0.71 10.35
N GLY A 143 -9.29 -1.72 11.18
CA GLY A 143 -7.93 -2.17 11.51
C GLY A 143 -7.17 -2.66 10.28
N SER A 144 -7.81 -3.44 9.42
CA SER A 144 -7.19 -3.90 8.16
C SER A 144 -6.91 -2.74 7.21
N LEU A 145 -7.81 -1.77 7.12
CA LEU A 145 -7.61 -0.56 6.31
C LEU A 145 -6.44 0.27 6.82
N ARG A 146 -6.32 0.46 8.15
CA ARG A 146 -5.20 1.15 8.77
C ARG A 146 -3.88 0.42 8.49
N ALA A 147 -3.85 -0.91 8.67
CA ALA A 147 -2.67 -1.70 8.39
C ALA A 147 -2.19 -1.52 6.95
N VAL A 148 -3.08 -1.57 5.96
CA VAL A 148 -2.74 -1.35 4.55
C VAL A 148 -2.26 0.09 4.33
N CYS A 149 -3.04 1.09 4.72
CA CYS A 149 -2.76 2.49 4.40
C CYS A 149 -1.45 3.00 5.01
N TYR A 150 -1.15 2.66 6.25
CA TYR A 150 0.11 3.10 6.88
C TYR A 150 1.32 2.28 6.42
N SER A 151 1.13 1.03 5.97
CA SER A 151 2.21 0.24 5.36
C SER A 151 2.68 0.80 4.02
N GLU A 152 1.88 1.65 3.37
CA GLU A 152 2.27 2.31 2.11
C GLU A 152 3.47 3.26 2.23
N VAL A 153 3.92 3.57 3.45
CA VAL A 153 5.20 4.28 3.63
C VAL A 153 6.37 3.56 2.95
N SER A 154 6.27 2.24 2.82
CA SER A 154 7.24 1.41 2.09
C SER A 154 7.36 1.76 0.61
N SER A 155 6.30 2.31 0.00
CA SER A 155 6.30 2.72 -1.41
C SER A 155 7.35 3.79 -1.73
N LEU A 156 7.79 4.54 -0.73
CA LEU A 156 8.89 5.50 -0.87
C LEU A 156 10.21 4.85 -1.28
N ALA A 157 10.44 3.58 -0.90
CA ALA A 157 11.61 2.84 -1.36
C ALA A 157 11.63 2.67 -2.88
N SER A 158 10.46 2.61 -3.53
CA SER A 158 10.32 2.47 -4.98
C SER A 158 10.86 3.68 -5.77
N ILE A 159 11.15 4.79 -5.10
CA ILE A 159 11.82 5.94 -5.70
C ILE A 159 13.21 5.55 -6.24
N VAL A 160 13.88 4.58 -5.61
CA VAL A 160 15.15 4.04 -6.11
C VAL A 160 14.85 3.05 -7.24
N PRO A 161 15.29 3.28 -8.49
CA PRO A 161 15.00 2.39 -9.60
C PRO A 161 15.61 0.99 -9.37
N VAL A 162 14.96 -0.02 -9.94
CA VAL A 162 15.38 -1.44 -9.98
C VAL A 162 15.30 -2.12 -8.60
N VAL A 163 16.03 -1.68 -7.61
CA VAL A 163 16.10 -2.32 -6.28
C VAL A 163 14.94 -1.87 -5.37
N GLY A 164 14.53 -0.62 -5.51
CA GLY A 164 13.53 0.00 -4.65
C GLY A 164 12.19 -0.74 -4.60
N PRO A 165 11.62 -1.18 -5.73
CA PRO A 165 10.37 -1.95 -5.70
C PRO A 165 10.45 -3.26 -4.90
N LEU A 166 11.59 -3.96 -4.97
CA LEU A 166 11.81 -5.18 -4.17
C LEU A 166 11.86 -4.86 -2.67
N VAL A 167 12.60 -3.82 -2.32
CA VAL A 167 12.68 -3.32 -0.93
C VAL A 167 11.30 -2.89 -0.44
N ALA A 168 10.55 -2.16 -1.27
CA ALA A 168 9.21 -1.71 -0.95
C ALA A 168 8.25 -2.87 -0.61
N VAL A 169 8.25 -3.94 -1.41
CA VAL A 169 7.40 -5.12 -1.17
C VAL A 169 7.76 -5.81 0.14
N VAL A 170 9.04 -6.08 0.37
CA VAL A 170 9.50 -6.74 1.61
C VAL A 170 9.16 -5.88 2.82
N TRP A 171 9.41 -4.59 2.74
CA TRP A 171 9.11 -3.66 3.83
C TRP A 171 7.62 -3.51 4.07
N TRP A 172 6.80 -3.45 3.01
CA TRP A 172 5.34 -3.44 3.12
C TRP A 172 4.83 -4.67 3.88
N ILE A 173 5.34 -5.88 3.55
CA ILE A 173 4.97 -7.12 4.24
C ILE A 173 5.28 -7.01 5.74
N VAL A 174 6.48 -6.55 6.10
CA VAL A 174 6.89 -6.40 7.51
C VAL A 174 5.98 -5.44 8.25
N LEU A 175 5.68 -4.28 7.66
CA LEU A 175 4.80 -3.29 8.25
C LEU A 175 3.37 -3.80 8.38
N ALA A 176 2.84 -4.43 7.34
CA ALA A 176 1.48 -4.97 7.33
C ALA A 176 1.31 -6.08 8.39
N VAL A 177 2.30 -6.97 8.54
CA VAL A 177 2.29 -8.01 9.59
C VAL A 177 2.23 -7.37 10.98
N GLN A 178 3.09 -6.39 11.27
CA GLN A 178 3.08 -5.68 12.56
C GLN A 178 1.74 -4.95 12.78
N GLY A 179 1.20 -4.31 11.74
CA GLY A 179 -0.08 -3.63 11.79
C GLY A 179 -1.24 -4.57 12.10
N ILE A 180 -1.32 -5.72 11.41
CA ILE A 180 -2.35 -6.73 11.65
C ILE A 180 -2.22 -7.34 13.05
N GLU A 181 -1.01 -7.70 13.47
CA GLU A 181 -0.75 -8.24 14.80
C GLU A 181 -1.25 -7.27 15.89
N ARG A 182 -0.90 -6.00 15.78
CA ARG A 182 -1.24 -4.98 16.79
C ARG A 182 -2.72 -4.60 16.76
N LEU A 183 -3.29 -4.31 15.57
CA LEU A 183 -4.66 -3.79 15.44
C LEU A 183 -5.74 -4.86 15.61
N HIS A 184 -5.43 -6.13 15.33
CA HIS A 184 -6.37 -7.24 15.54
C HIS A 184 -6.07 -8.07 16.78
N HIS A 185 -5.08 -7.70 17.60
CA HIS A 185 -4.67 -8.42 18.82
C HIS A 185 -4.48 -9.92 18.54
N THR A 186 -3.79 -10.23 17.43
CA THR A 186 -3.58 -11.60 16.95
C THR A 186 -2.12 -12.03 17.12
N THR A 187 -1.85 -13.30 16.87
CA THR A 187 -0.48 -13.84 16.92
C THR A 187 0.28 -13.52 15.63
N SER A 188 1.61 -13.34 15.74
CA SER A 188 2.49 -13.07 14.59
C SER A 188 2.31 -14.13 13.49
N GLY A 189 2.12 -15.40 13.84
CA GLY A 189 1.91 -16.47 12.86
C GLY A 189 0.64 -16.28 12.02
N LYS A 190 -0.48 -15.90 12.64
CA LYS A 190 -1.73 -15.60 11.93
C LYS A 190 -1.60 -14.34 11.08
N ALA A 191 -0.94 -13.29 11.61
CA ALA A 191 -0.68 -12.05 10.88
C ALA A 191 0.18 -12.31 9.63
N VAL A 192 1.26 -13.07 9.75
CA VAL A 192 2.12 -13.48 8.62
C VAL A 192 1.31 -14.27 7.59
N ALA A 193 0.53 -15.27 8.02
CA ALA A 193 -0.30 -16.04 7.11
C ALA A 193 -1.30 -15.17 6.36
N ALA A 194 -2.01 -14.26 7.05
CA ALA A 194 -2.99 -13.36 6.43
C ALA A 194 -2.36 -12.46 5.37
N VAL A 195 -1.16 -11.92 5.63
CA VAL A 195 -0.45 -11.01 4.71
C VAL A 195 0.17 -11.77 3.54
N LEU A 196 0.70 -12.98 3.76
CA LEU A 196 1.35 -13.74 2.69
C LEU A 196 0.37 -14.43 1.74
N ILE A 197 -0.83 -14.81 2.17
CA ILE A 197 -1.83 -15.45 1.29
C ILE A 197 -2.09 -14.62 0.02
N PRO A 198 -2.47 -13.35 0.06
CA PRO A 198 -2.72 -12.59 -1.16
C PRO A 198 -1.44 -12.40 -2.00
N VAL A 199 -0.28 -12.26 -1.37
CA VAL A 199 1.00 -12.15 -2.08
C VAL A 199 1.30 -13.43 -2.88
N VAL A 200 1.16 -14.60 -2.24
CA VAL A 200 1.40 -15.90 -2.89
C VAL A 200 0.39 -16.15 -4.00
N VAL A 201 -0.88 -15.84 -3.78
CA VAL A 201 -1.94 -16.00 -4.80
C VAL A 201 -1.69 -15.09 -5.99
N CYS A 202 -1.35 -13.82 -5.77
CA CYS A 202 -1.05 -12.89 -6.86
C CYS A 202 0.23 -13.27 -7.63
N CYS A 203 1.32 -13.59 -6.93
CA CYS A 203 2.57 -13.99 -7.58
C CYS A 203 2.43 -15.32 -8.30
N GLY A 204 1.78 -16.30 -7.68
CA GLY A 204 1.53 -17.62 -8.28
C GLY A 204 0.62 -17.53 -9.51
N GLY A 205 -0.45 -16.72 -9.41
CA GLY A 205 -1.35 -16.46 -10.54
C GLY A 205 -0.64 -15.79 -11.71
N LEU A 206 0.18 -14.76 -11.44
CA LEU A 206 0.98 -14.09 -12.48
C LEU A 206 1.96 -15.06 -13.13
N MET A 207 2.66 -15.87 -12.34
CA MET A 207 3.62 -16.85 -12.85
C MET A 207 2.93 -17.89 -13.75
N LEU A 208 1.74 -18.36 -13.36
CA LEU A 208 0.94 -19.26 -14.16
C LEU A 208 0.52 -18.63 -15.50
N ILE A 209 0.07 -17.38 -15.49
CA ILE A 209 -0.30 -16.64 -16.71
C ILE A 209 0.91 -16.51 -17.65
N LEU A 210 2.08 -16.15 -17.11
CA LEU A 210 3.31 -16.02 -17.90
C LEU A 210 3.75 -17.35 -18.51
N LEU A 211 3.64 -18.45 -17.76
CA LEU A 211 3.96 -19.80 -18.26
C LEU A 211 3.00 -20.22 -19.39
N VAL A 212 1.71 -20.02 -19.21
CA VAL A 212 0.70 -20.36 -20.24
C VAL A 212 0.88 -19.49 -21.49
N ALA A 213 1.09 -18.18 -21.33
CA ALA A 213 1.33 -17.27 -22.44
C ALA A 213 2.64 -17.61 -23.18
N GLY A 214 3.71 -17.93 -22.44
CA GLY A 214 4.99 -18.37 -23.02
C GLY A 214 4.85 -19.66 -23.80
N ALA A 215 4.18 -20.67 -23.24
CA ALA A 215 3.91 -21.92 -23.94
C ALA A 215 3.10 -21.73 -25.22
N ALA A 216 2.05 -20.88 -25.17
CA ALA A 216 1.22 -20.56 -26.33
C ALA A 216 2.01 -19.83 -27.45
N LEU A 217 2.97 -18.99 -27.06
CA LEU A 217 3.88 -18.34 -28.03
C LEU A 217 4.83 -19.37 -28.68
N LEU A 218 5.44 -20.25 -27.88
CA LEU A 218 6.35 -21.27 -28.40
C LEU A 218 5.64 -22.23 -29.37
N THR A 219 4.41 -22.64 -29.09
CA THR A 219 3.64 -23.50 -30.00
C THR A 219 3.32 -22.77 -31.34
N ARG A 220 3.07 -21.45 -31.31
CA ARG A 220 2.85 -20.68 -32.54
C ARG A 220 4.09 -20.52 -33.43
N PHE A 221 5.29 -20.40 -32.81
CA PHE A 221 6.55 -20.25 -33.53
C PHE A 221 7.19 -21.61 -33.92
N GLY A 222 6.83 -22.70 -33.22
CA GLY A 222 7.34 -24.05 -33.54
C GLY A 222 6.65 -24.75 -34.74
N HIS A 223 5.61 -24.15 -35.30
CA HIS A 223 4.90 -24.67 -36.49
C HIS A 223 5.31 -23.98 -37.82
N HIS A 224 6.40 -23.23 -37.83
CA HIS A 224 7.06 -22.67 -39.01
C HIS A 224 8.45 -23.22 -39.16
#